data_71364f61f0fe21b67abd2cc16f487c78
#
_entry.id   71364f61f0fe21b67abd2cc16f487c78
#
_cell.length_a   1.000
_cell.length_b   1.000
_cell.length_c   1.000
_cell.angle_alpha   90.00
_cell.angle_beta   90.00
_cell.angle_gamma   90.00
#
_symmetry.space_group_name_H-M   'P 1'
#
loop_
_entity.id
_entity.type
_entity.pdbx_description
1 polymer ?
#
loop_
_entity_poly.entity_id
_entity_poly.type
_entity_poly.pdbx_seq_one_letter_code
_entity_poly.pdbx_strand_id
1 'polypeptide(L)'
;MKIGVTGSDHICDRIQKTLEKRMPDLEVVYRRSNDYRYGLEAAAQFQKGKVSGIIFTGPTNYHYALKRLEPNVPWTFLPHNQASILK
;
A
#
# COMPACT_ATOMS: atom_id res chain seq x y z
N MET A 1 12.73 -7.47 6.63
CA MET A 1 12.12 -6.92 5.42
C MET A 1 11.06 -5.89 5.83
N LYS A 2 11.03 -4.77 5.15
CA LYS A 2 10.13 -3.68 5.47
C LYS A 2 9.22 -3.40 4.28
N ILE A 3 7.91 -3.31 4.52
CA ILE A 3 6.90 -3.07 3.49
C ILE A 3 6.17 -1.77 3.80
N GLY A 4 5.92 -0.96 2.77
CA GLY A 4 5.10 0.24 2.90
C GLY A 4 3.66 -0.04 2.46
N VAL A 5 2.69 0.45 3.21
CA VAL A 5 1.28 0.34 2.86
C VAL A 5 0.66 1.73 2.89
N THR A 6 -0.03 2.11 1.83
CA THR A 6 -0.64 3.44 1.75
C THR A 6 -2.06 3.36 1.20
N GLY A 7 -2.94 4.19 1.72
CA GLY A 7 -4.30 4.31 1.28
C GLY A 7 -5.26 4.59 2.42
N SER A 8 -6.53 4.22 2.24
CA SER A 8 -7.58 4.55 3.20
C SER A 8 -7.39 3.82 4.52
N ASP A 9 -7.81 4.49 5.62
CA ASP A 9 -7.70 3.94 6.96
C ASP A 9 -8.37 2.57 7.08
N HIS A 10 -9.57 2.45 6.54
CA HIS A 10 -10.35 1.23 6.67
C HIS A 10 -9.63 0.02 6.07
N ILE A 11 -9.08 0.20 4.88
CA ILE A 11 -8.37 -0.89 4.20
C ILE A 11 -7.03 -1.15 4.86
N CYS A 12 -6.33 -0.11 5.29
CA CYS A 12 -5.07 -0.27 6.02
C CYS A 12 -5.28 -1.08 7.30
N ASP A 13 -6.38 -0.85 8.03
CA ASP A 13 -6.69 -1.63 9.22
C ASP A 13 -6.87 -3.11 8.90
N ARG A 14 -7.54 -3.41 7.79
CA ARG A 14 -7.75 -4.81 7.38
C ARG A 14 -6.45 -5.47 6.99
N ILE A 15 -5.61 -4.76 6.26
CA ILE A 15 -4.28 -5.27 5.88
C ILE A 15 -3.44 -5.50 7.14
N GLN A 16 -3.47 -4.56 8.08
CA GLN A 16 -2.71 -4.68 9.30
C GLN A 16 -3.10 -5.93 10.10
N LYS A 17 -4.38 -6.15 10.28
CA LYS A 17 -4.86 -7.33 11.01
C LYS A 17 -4.42 -8.63 10.34
N THR A 18 -4.50 -8.67 9.02
CA THR A 18 -4.11 -9.86 8.27
C THR A 18 -2.61 -10.12 8.39
N LEU A 19 -1.80 -9.09 8.22
CA LEU A 19 -0.35 -9.24 8.26
C LEU A 19 0.16 -9.56 9.65
N GLU A 20 -0.41 -8.96 10.69
CA GLU A 20 -0.03 -9.27 12.06
C GLU A 20 -0.30 -10.72 12.42
N LYS A 21 -1.37 -11.27 11.87
CA LYS A 21 -1.73 -12.65 12.13
C LYS A 21 -0.88 -13.63 11.35
N ARG A 22 -0.60 -13.32 10.08
CA ARG A 22 0.08 -14.27 9.19
C ARG A 22 1.58 -14.10 9.13
N MET A 23 2.05 -12.86 9.31
CA MET A 23 3.46 -12.53 9.18
C MET A 23 3.87 -11.57 10.30
N PRO A 24 3.85 -12.03 11.55
CA PRO A 24 4.08 -11.15 12.70
C PRO A 24 5.48 -10.53 12.74
N ASP A 25 6.44 -11.14 12.06
CA ASP A 25 7.81 -10.64 12.04
C ASP A 25 8.06 -9.62 10.93
N LEU A 26 7.07 -9.38 10.07
CA LEU A 26 7.20 -8.43 8.99
C LEU A 26 7.07 -7.00 9.51
N GLU A 27 8.04 -6.17 9.21
CA GLU A 27 7.96 -4.76 9.54
C GLU A 27 7.13 -4.02 8.49
N VAL A 28 6.06 -3.34 8.91
CA VAL A 28 5.16 -2.66 7.99
C VAL A 28 4.99 -1.23 8.43
N VAL A 29 5.12 -0.30 7.48
CA VAL A 29 4.92 1.13 7.72
C VAL A 29 3.66 1.56 6.98
N TYR A 30 2.74 2.21 7.69
CA TYR A 30 1.47 2.62 7.12
C TYR A 30 1.45 4.13 6.93
N ARG A 31 1.03 4.58 5.73
CA ARG A 31 0.78 5.99 5.44
C ARG A 31 -0.67 6.10 5.00
N ARG A 32 -1.53 6.54 5.90
CA ARG A 32 -2.97 6.51 5.71
C ARG A 32 -3.51 7.83 5.19
N SER A 33 -4.35 7.77 4.19
CA SER A 33 -5.06 8.94 3.69
C SER A 33 -6.20 8.47 2.81
N ASN A 34 -7.33 9.17 2.87
CA ASN A 34 -8.45 8.91 1.96
C ASN A 34 -8.30 9.65 0.64
N ASP A 35 -7.29 10.51 0.51
CA ASP A 35 -7.00 11.21 -0.74
C ASP A 35 -6.06 10.34 -1.57
N TYR A 36 -6.54 9.90 -2.75
CA TYR A 36 -5.76 9.03 -3.62
C TYR A 36 -4.44 9.65 -4.06
N ARG A 37 -4.37 10.98 -4.10
CA ARG A 37 -3.16 11.68 -4.53
C ARG A 37 -2.03 11.55 -3.52
N TYR A 38 -2.35 11.30 -2.28
CA TYR A 38 -1.34 11.09 -1.24
C TYR A 38 -0.49 9.85 -1.53
N GLY A 39 -0.99 8.91 -2.33
CA GLY A 39 -0.23 7.72 -2.70
C GLY A 39 1.11 8.05 -3.34
N LEU A 40 1.16 9.12 -4.13
CA LEU A 40 2.42 9.57 -4.74
C LEU A 40 3.43 9.99 -3.67
N GLU A 41 3.00 10.82 -2.73
CA GLU A 41 3.88 11.28 -1.66
C GLU A 41 4.34 10.13 -0.78
N ALA A 42 3.42 9.25 -0.43
CA ALA A 42 3.73 8.09 0.40
C ALA A 42 4.73 7.17 -0.30
N ALA A 43 4.52 6.90 -1.59
CA ALA A 43 5.43 6.05 -2.35
C ALA A 43 6.83 6.63 -2.40
N ALA A 44 6.94 7.95 -2.62
CA ALA A 44 8.23 8.61 -2.64
C ALA A 44 8.95 8.47 -1.30
N GLN A 45 8.22 8.65 -0.20
CA GLN A 45 8.79 8.49 1.14
C GLN A 45 9.21 7.06 1.42
N PHE A 46 8.39 6.08 1.01
CA PHE A 46 8.73 4.68 1.19
C PHE A 46 10.00 4.32 0.44
N GLN A 47 10.14 4.78 -0.80
CA GLN A 47 11.32 4.47 -1.59
C GLN A 47 12.58 5.10 -1.01
N LYS A 48 12.47 6.30 -0.44
CA LYS A 48 13.58 6.91 0.30
C LYS A 48 13.93 6.10 1.55
N GLY A 49 12.92 5.52 2.19
CA GLY A 49 13.10 4.71 3.39
C GLY A 49 13.56 3.29 3.12
N LYS A 50 13.82 2.96 1.86
CA LYS A 50 14.36 1.65 1.45
C LYS A 50 13.46 0.49 1.81
N VAL A 51 12.15 0.67 1.66
CA VAL A 51 11.22 -0.47 1.81
C VAL A 51 11.48 -1.49 0.70
N SER A 52 11.10 -2.73 0.96
CA SER A 52 11.25 -3.82 0.00
C SER A 52 10.11 -3.89 -1.00
N GLY A 53 8.98 -3.28 -0.69
CA GLY A 53 7.82 -3.24 -1.58
C GLY A 53 6.76 -2.31 -1.04
N ILE A 54 5.79 -1.97 -1.89
CA ILE A 54 4.71 -1.05 -1.52
C ILE A 54 3.38 -1.67 -1.89
N ILE A 55 2.41 -1.62 -0.98
CA ILE A 55 1.03 -2.05 -1.22
C ILE A 55 0.13 -0.82 -1.18
N PHE A 56 -0.62 -0.60 -2.26
CA PHE A 56 -1.63 0.44 -2.33
C PHE A 56 -2.99 -0.18 -2.05
N THR A 57 -3.86 0.54 -1.36
CA THR A 57 -5.16 -0.01 -0.96
C THR A 57 -6.16 -0.10 -2.10
N GLY A 58 -5.87 0.49 -3.25
CA GLY A 58 -6.75 0.41 -4.40
C GLY A 58 -6.06 0.83 -5.67
N PRO A 59 -6.74 0.66 -6.84
CA PRO A 59 -6.13 0.98 -8.12
C PRO A 59 -5.96 2.48 -8.37
N THR A 60 -6.81 3.32 -7.78
CA THR A 60 -6.78 4.76 -8.06
C THR A 60 -5.48 5.40 -7.57
N ASN A 61 -5.12 5.18 -6.30
CA ASN A 61 -3.89 5.75 -5.77
C ASN A 61 -2.65 5.09 -6.39
N TYR A 62 -2.75 3.80 -6.72
CA TYR A 62 -1.68 3.09 -7.40
C TYR A 62 -1.38 3.71 -8.77
N HIS A 63 -2.40 3.85 -9.60
CA HIS A 63 -2.21 4.38 -10.95
C HIS A 63 -1.79 5.85 -10.94
N TYR A 64 -2.33 6.62 -10.00
CA TYR A 64 -1.92 8.03 -9.87
C TYR A 64 -0.43 8.15 -9.60
N ALA A 65 0.07 7.36 -8.66
CA ALA A 65 1.48 7.40 -8.29
C ALA A 65 2.37 6.83 -9.41
N LEU A 66 1.92 5.74 -10.05
CA LEU A 66 2.70 5.07 -11.09
C LEU A 66 2.97 5.96 -12.29
N LYS A 67 2.04 6.85 -12.61
CA LYS A 67 2.21 7.78 -13.73
C LYS A 67 3.22 8.89 -13.44
N ARG A 68 3.56 9.10 -12.19
CA ARG A 68 4.36 10.26 -11.75
C ARG A 68 5.67 9.90 -11.09
N LEU A 69 5.83 8.66 -10.66
CA LEU A 69 7.02 8.21 -9.97
C LEU A 69 7.39 6.82 -10.47
N GLU A 70 8.65 6.63 -10.79
CA GLU A 70 9.12 5.33 -11.25
C GLU A 70 9.40 4.42 -10.07
N PRO A 71 8.80 3.20 -10.05
CA PRO A 71 9.07 2.25 -8.96
C PRO A 71 10.51 1.77 -8.98
N ASN A 72 11.16 1.79 -7.82
CA ASN A 72 12.46 1.13 -7.65
C ASN A 72 12.34 -0.14 -6.80
N VAL A 73 11.13 -0.47 -6.38
CA VAL A 73 10.79 -1.71 -5.67
C VAL A 73 9.45 -2.20 -6.21
N PRO A 74 9.07 -3.45 -5.98
CA PRO A 74 7.76 -3.95 -6.44
C PRO A 74 6.61 -3.16 -5.81
N TRP A 75 5.63 -2.78 -6.63
CA TRP A 75 4.40 -2.13 -6.22
C TRP A 75 3.23 -3.04 -6.56
N THR A 76 2.24 -3.10 -5.68
CA THR A 76 1.00 -3.82 -5.92
C THR A 76 -0.18 -3.06 -5.32
N PHE A 77 -1.39 -3.45 -5.67
CA PHE A 77 -2.58 -2.83 -5.14
C PHE A 77 -3.69 -3.87 -4.98
N LEU A 78 -4.68 -3.55 -4.15
CA LEU A 78 -5.84 -4.41 -3.95
C LEU A 78 -6.95 -3.94 -4.89
N PRO A 79 -7.46 -4.82 -5.75
CA PRO A 79 -8.59 -4.46 -6.62
C PRO A 79 -9.84 -4.14 -5.81
N HIS A 80 -10.60 -3.13 -6.27
CA HIS A 80 -11.82 -2.74 -5.56
C HIS A 80 -12.85 -3.86 -5.49
N ASN A 81 -12.92 -4.69 -6.52
CA ASN A 81 -13.90 -5.76 -6.58
C ASN A 81 -13.43 -7.06 -5.94
N GLN A 82 -12.31 -7.01 -5.22
CA GLN A 82 -11.75 -8.20 -4.59
C GLN A 82 -12.75 -8.86 -3.66
N ALA A 83 -13.43 -8.07 -2.84
CA ALA A 83 -14.40 -8.59 -1.90
C ALA A 83 -15.58 -9.27 -2.60
N SER A 84 -15.99 -8.75 -3.74
CA SER A 84 -17.09 -9.33 -4.51
C SER A 84 -16.71 -10.68 -5.09
N ILE A 85 -15.47 -10.82 -5.51
CA ILE A 85 -14.98 -12.07 -6.08
C ILE A 85 -14.95 -13.17 -5.04
N LEU A 86 -14.68 -12.82 -3.80
CA LEU A 86 -14.53 -13.79 -2.73
C LEU A 86 -15.84 -14.28 -2.14
N LYS A 87 -16.94 -13.76 -2.59
CA LYS A 87 -18.25 -14.21 -2.08
C LYS A 87 -18.67 -15.56 -2.61
#